data_4aa17bdf594999fa07805d94e6da89d9
#
_entry.id   4aa17bdf594999fa07805d94e6da89d9
#
_cell.length_a   1.000
_cell.length_b   1.000
_cell.length_c   1.000
_cell.angle_alpha   90.00
_cell.angle_beta   90.00
_cell.angle_gamma   90.00
#
_symmetry.space_group_name_H-M   'P 1'
#
loop_
_entity.id
_entity.type
_entity.pdbx_description
1 polymer ?
#
loop_
_entity_poly.entity_id
_entity_poly.type
_entity_poly.pdbx_seq_one_letter_code
_entity_poly.pdbx_strand_id
1 'polypeptide(L)'
;TTLAGIIANEMGTHMKVTSGPAIGKPGEMAAILSNLQEGDVLFVDEIHRLNRQVEEVLYPAMEDYAIDIMIGKGATARSIRLVGATTRAGLLSAPLRDRFGVVHHLEFYTVEELKTIILHSALTLGVEIDEEGAYEMARRSRGTPRLANRLLKRVRDFAQVKYDGRISKEVASFALDLLEVDKMGLDQNDRNILMTMIGKFAGGPVGLDTLAAAIGEDAGTVEDVYEPYLVKNGLINRTPKGRVVTELAYQHLGIEHSV
;
A
#
# COMPACT_ATOMS: atom_id res chain seq x y z
N THR A 1 -8.28 -3.50 2.23
CA THR A 1 -9.56 -4.00 1.63
C THR A 1 -9.67 -5.53 1.72
N THR A 2 -8.65 -6.30 1.28
CA THR A 2 -8.72 -7.78 1.24
C THR A 2 -8.99 -8.39 2.62
N LEU A 3 -8.26 -7.96 3.67
CA LEU A 3 -8.48 -8.45 5.04
C LEU A 3 -9.89 -8.15 5.55
N ALA A 4 -10.41 -6.97 5.27
CA ALA A 4 -11.78 -6.61 5.65
C ALA A 4 -12.81 -7.51 4.94
N GLY A 5 -12.57 -7.84 3.67
CA GLY A 5 -13.38 -8.79 2.92
C GLY A 5 -13.35 -10.21 3.52
N ILE A 6 -12.17 -10.67 3.94
CA ILE A 6 -12.02 -11.96 4.63
C ILE A 6 -12.80 -11.95 5.95
N ILE A 7 -12.67 -10.89 6.76
CA ILE A 7 -13.42 -10.74 8.02
C ILE A 7 -14.93 -10.83 7.77
N ALA A 8 -15.46 -10.09 6.80
CA ALA A 8 -16.87 -10.11 6.48
C ALA A 8 -17.35 -11.50 6.01
N ASN A 9 -16.54 -12.17 5.19
CA ASN A 9 -16.84 -13.52 4.68
C ASN A 9 -16.84 -14.57 5.82
N GLU A 10 -15.83 -14.57 6.67
CA GLU A 10 -15.75 -15.47 7.84
C GLU A 10 -16.91 -15.25 8.81
N MET A 11 -17.41 -14.04 8.92
CA MET A 11 -18.55 -13.69 9.76
C MET A 11 -19.90 -13.89 9.07
N GLY A 12 -19.94 -14.25 7.79
CA GLY A 12 -21.17 -14.44 7.03
C GLY A 12 -21.99 -13.15 6.87
N THR A 13 -21.34 -11.97 6.82
CA THR A 13 -21.99 -10.67 6.76
C THR A 13 -21.59 -9.90 5.51
N HIS A 14 -22.37 -8.85 5.17
CA HIS A 14 -22.03 -7.99 4.06
C HIS A 14 -20.96 -6.96 4.43
N MET A 15 -20.15 -6.58 3.44
CA MET A 15 -19.17 -5.51 3.59
C MET A 15 -19.54 -4.30 2.72
N LYS A 16 -19.66 -3.15 3.35
CA LYS A 16 -19.72 -1.86 2.66
C LYS A 16 -18.35 -1.24 2.63
N VAL A 17 -17.89 -0.86 1.44
CA VAL A 17 -16.57 -0.24 1.22
C VAL A 17 -16.74 1.24 0.94
N THR A 18 -15.96 2.07 1.61
CA THR A 18 -15.82 3.49 1.34
C THR A 18 -14.39 3.95 1.60
N SER A 19 -14.09 5.23 1.40
CA SER A 19 -12.79 5.80 1.71
C SER A 19 -12.92 7.18 2.36
N GLY A 20 -11.93 7.57 3.17
CA GLY A 20 -11.91 8.89 3.80
C GLY A 20 -12.11 10.04 2.82
N PRO A 21 -11.37 10.09 1.69
CA PRO A 21 -11.54 11.14 0.68
C PRO A 21 -12.90 11.19 0.01
N ALA A 22 -13.64 10.08 -0.01
CA ALA A 22 -14.97 10.01 -0.66
C ALA A 22 -16.09 10.59 0.21
N ILE A 23 -15.82 10.86 1.49
CA ILE A 23 -16.82 11.34 2.45
C ILE A 23 -16.48 12.78 2.88
N GLY A 24 -17.11 13.73 2.25
CA GLY A 24 -16.88 15.16 2.52
C GLY A 24 -17.75 15.75 3.63
N LYS A 25 -18.92 15.16 3.91
CA LYS A 25 -19.92 15.72 4.81
C LYS A 25 -20.47 14.69 5.81
N PRO A 26 -20.82 15.11 7.03
CA PRO A 26 -21.41 14.24 8.05
C PRO A 26 -22.66 13.48 7.58
N GLY A 27 -23.51 14.12 6.78
CA GLY A 27 -24.73 13.50 6.24
C GLY A 27 -24.46 12.33 5.28
N GLU A 28 -23.32 12.31 4.57
CA GLU A 28 -22.93 11.20 3.71
C GLU A 28 -22.55 9.98 4.56
N MET A 29 -21.81 10.18 5.65
CA MET A 29 -21.49 9.11 6.60
C MET A 29 -22.74 8.59 7.27
N ALA A 30 -23.64 9.48 7.74
CA ALA A 30 -24.90 9.07 8.32
C ALA A 30 -25.77 8.26 7.35
N ALA A 31 -25.82 8.63 6.08
CA ALA A 31 -26.51 7.86 5.04
C ALA A 31 -25.89 6.47 4.82
N ILE A 32 -24.57 6.35 4.82
CA ILE A 32 -23.90 5.05 4.73
C ILE A 32 -24.27 4.17 5.91
N LEU A 33 -24.17 4.72 7.14
CA LEU A 33 -24.47 4.01 8.37
C LEU A 33 -25.95 3.56 8.42
N SER A 34 -26.87 4.40 7.94
CA SER A 34 -28.31 4.09 7.91
C SER A 34 -28.68 2.92 7.00
N ASN A 35 -27.87 2.68 5.97
CA ASN A 35 -28.09 1.60 5.02
C ASN A 35 -27.44 0.27 5.41
N LEU A 36 -26.65 0.22 6.48
CA LEU A 36 -26.06 -1.01 7.00
C LEU A 36 -27.11 -1.85 7.73
N GLN A 37 -26.97 -3.16 7.64
CA GLN A 37 -27.75 -4.13 8.41
C GLN A 37 -26.99 -4.52 9.67
N GLU A 38 -27.70 -5.17 10.60
CA GLU A 38 -27.07 -5.68 11.80
C GLU A 38 -25.98 -6.70 11.47
N GLY A 39 -24.80 -6.49 12.05
CA GLY A 39 -23.63 -7.33 11.85
C GLY A 39 -22.78 -6.98 10.62
N ASP A 40 -23.22 -6.07 9.77
CA ASP A 40 -22.46 -5.63 8.59
C ASP A 40 -21.10 -5.04 8.97
N VAL A 41 -20.16 -5.16 8.03
CA VAL A 41 -18.82 -4.57 8.12
C VAL A 41 -18.77 -3.30 7.27
N LEU A 42 -18.47 -2.17 7.91
CA LEU A 42 -18.09 -0.94 7.22
C LEU A 42 -16.57 -0.87 7.11
N PHE A 43 -16.03 -0.93 5.91
CA PHE A 43 -14.61 -0.72 5.64
C PHE A 43 -14.37 0.70 5.13
N VAL A 44 -13.50 1.45 5.83
CA VAL A 44 -13.09 2.80 5.44
C VAL A 44 -11.62 2.81 5.11
N ASP A 45 -11.29 2.94 3.83
CA ASP A 45 -9.89 3.09 3.36
C ASP A 45 -9.41 4.52 3.57
N GLU A 46 -8.11 4.71 3.80
CA GLU A 46 -7.50 6.01 4.10
C GLU A 46 -8.29 6.80 5.17
N ILE A 47 -8.65 6.11 6.25
CA ILE A 47 -9.53 6.65 7.30
C ILE A 47 -8.98 7.93 7.95
N HIS A 48 -7.65 8.13 7.95
CA HIS A 48 -7.00 9.36 8.45
C HIS A 48 -7.37 10.62 7.65
N ARG A 49 -7.99 10.46 6.47
CA ARG A 49 -8.44 11.57 5.62
C ARG A 49 -9.89 11.99 5.86
N LEU A 50 -10.57 11.37 6.80
CA LEU A 50 -11.87 11.86 7.27
C LEU A 50 -11.69 13.22 7.94
N ASN A 51 -12.59 14.15 7.67
CA ASN A 51 -12.62 15.38 8.44
C ASN A 51 -13.26 15.13 9.81
N ARG A 52 -12.96 15.98 10.78
CA ARG A 52 -13.38 15.83 12.17
C ARG A 52 -14.90 15.71 12.34
N GLN A 53 -15.68 16.47 11.57
CA GLN A 53 -17.15 16.42 11.65
C GLN A 53 -17.70 15.07 11.20
N VAL A 54 -17.06 14.42 10.22
CA VAL A 54 -17.42 13.07 9.77
C VAL A 54 -16.99 12.02 10.79
N GLU A 55 -15.79 12.18 11.41
CA GLU A 55 -15.36 11.29 12.49
C GLU A 55 -16.35 11.29 13.66
N GLU A 56 -16.86 12.45 14.05
CA GLU A 56 -17.82 12.60 15.15
C GLU A 56 -19.13 11.82 14.92
N VAL A 57 -19.51 11.58 13.67
CA VAL A 57 -20.66 10.71 13.31
C VAL A 57 -20.36 9.23 13.55
N LEU A 58 -19.08 8.83 13.48
CA LEU A 58 -18.67 7.45 13.71
C LEU A 58 -18.59 7.10 15.21
N TYR A 59 -18.33 8.06 16.08
CA TYR A 59 -18.06 7.78 17.49
C TYR A 59 -19.17 7.00 18.19
N PRO A 60 -20.46 7.36 18.09
CA PRO A 60 -21.53 6.58 18.70
C PRO A 60 -21.58 5.15 18.17
N ALA A 61 -21.37 4.97 16.87
CA ALA A 61 -21.33 3.65 16.24
C ALA A 61 -20.16 2.77 16.73
N MET A 62 -19.06 3.37 17.14
CA MET A 62 -17.89 2.67 17.66
C MET A 62 -17.98 2.37 19.16
N GLU A 63 -18.61 3.28 19.96
CA GLU A 63 -18.69 3.15 21.41
C GLU A 63 -19.75 2.15 21.85
N ASP A 64 -20.96 2.25 21.26
CA ASP A 64 -22.10 1.44 21.66
C ASP A 64 -22.27 0.18 20.81
N TYR A 65 -21.39 -0.04 19.82
CA TYR A 65 -21.57 -1.03 18.76
C TYR A 65 -22.95 -0.95 18.10
N ALA A 66 -23.60 0.20 18.24
CA ALA A 66 -24.95 0.46 17.81
C ALA A 66 -25.02 1.86 17.19
N ILE A 67 -25.77 1.97 16.13
CA ILE A 67 -26.08 3.27 15.50
C ILE A 67 -27.46 3.65 15.94
N ASP A 68 -27.58 4.70 16.74
CA ASP A 68 -28.86 5.38 16.99
C ASP A 68 -29.20 6.26 15.77
N ILE A 69 -29.84 5.65 14.78
CA ILE A 69 -30.33 6.40 13.64
C ILE A 69 -31.72 6.90 13.98
N MET A 70 -31.81 8.18 14.34
CA MET A 70 -33.05 8.89 14.46
C MET A 70 -33.68 9.13 13.09
N ILE A 71 -34.24 8.10 12.47
CA ILE A 71 -35.08 8.21 11.27
C ILE A 71 -36.48 7.81 11.66
N GLY A 72 -37.28 8.83 12.02
CA GLY A 72 -38.69 8.64 12.37
C GLY A 72 -38.89 8.03 13.78
N LYS A 73 -40.12 7.67 14.10
CA LYS A 73 -40.50 7.10 15.41
C LYS A 73 -39.97 5.68 15.59
N GLY A 74 -38.73 5.54 16.06
CA GLY A 74 -38.12 4.27 16.43
C GLY A 74 -36.63 4.27 16.21
N ALA A 75 -35.83 4.52 17.23
CA ALA A 75 -34.40 4.25 17.22
C ALA A 75 -34.21 2.73 17.21
N THR A 76 -33.66 2.17 16.12
CA THR A 76 -33.24 0.79 16.09
C THR A 76 -31.72 0.80 16.22
N ALA A 77 -31.22 0.42 17.41
CA ALA A 77 -29.79 0.19 17.61
C ALA A 77 -29.36 -0.98 16.72
N ARG A 78 -28.38 -0.76 15.84
CA ARG A 78 -27.81 -1.80 14.98
C ARG A 78 -26.34 -1.95 15.29
N SER A 79 -25.92 -3.19 15.59
CA SER A 79 -24.51 -3.50 15.79
C SER A 79 -23.81 -3.56 14.44
N ILE A 80 -22.82 -2.73 14.23
CA ILE A 80 -21.94 -2.74 13.03
C ILE A 80 -20.50 -2.95 13.46
N ARG A 81 -19.67 -3.37 12.51
CA ARG A 81 -18.21 -3.50 12.68
C ARG A 81 -17.51 -2.51 11.79
N LEU A 82 -16.71 -1.64 12.39
CA LEU A 82 -15.88 -0.70 11.66
C LEU A 82 -14.47 -1.27 11.48
N VAL A 83 -14.01 -1.34 10.24
CA VAL A 83 -12.63 -1.66 9.87
C VAL A 83 -12.02 -0.46 9.17
N GLY A 84 -11.02 0.17 9.77
CA GLY A 84 -10.29 1.28 9.17
C GLY A 84 -8.94 0.82 8.61
N ALA A 85 -8.54 1.35 7.46
CA ALA A 85 -7.19 1.21 6.95
C ALA A 85 -6.54 2.58 6.77
N THR A 86 -5.24 2.65 7.06
CA THR A 86 -4.47 3.88 6.89
C THR A 86 -3.02 3.58 6.55
N THR A 87 -2.42 4.38 5.70
CA THR A 87 -0.97 4.41 5.47
C THR A 87 -0.23 5.33 6.45
N ARG A 88 -0.97 6.20 7.14
CA ARG A 88 -0.44 7.24 8.03
C ARG A 88 -1.13 7.20 9.40
N ALA A 89 -0.84 6.17 10.19
CA ALA A 89 -1.44 6.00 11.53
C ALA A 89 -1.22 7.21 12.46
N GLY A 90 -0.11 7.93 12.29
CA GLY A 90 0.19 9.15 13.06
C GLY A 90 -0.73 10.34 12.75
N LEU A 91 -1.46 10.33 11.64
CA LEU A 91 -2.44 11.37 11.27
C LEU A 91 -3.85 11.07 11.79
N LEU A 92 -4.09 9.87 12.34
CA LEU A 92 -5.36 9.58 13.00
C LEU A 92 -5.54 10.49 14.21
N SER A 93 -6.73 11.08 14.33
CA SER A 93 -7.08 11.81 15.55
C SER A 93 -7.03 10.88 16.77
N ALA A 94 -6.55 11.38 17.91
CA ALA A 94 -6.52 10.58 19.13
C ALA A 94 -7.91 10.03 19.50
N PRO A 95 -9.02 10.82 19.43
CA PRO A 95 -10.35 10.31 19.71
C PRO A 95 -10.79 9.14 18.81
N LEU A 96 -10.44 9.19 17.50
CA LEU A 96 -10.77 8.12 16.58
C LEU A 96 -9.93 6.87 16.86
N ARG A 97 -8.61 7.06 17.03
CA ARG A 97 -7.68 5.95 17.28
C ARG A 97 -8.02 5.17 18.56
N ASP A 98 -8.35 5.90 19.64
CA ASP A 98 -8.59 5.32 20.97
C ASP A 98 -9.91 4.51 21.02
N ARG A 99 -10.79 4.67 20.03
CA ARG A 99 -12.04 3.92 19.88
C ARG A 99 -11.88 2.61 19.13
N PHE A 100 -10.75 2.39 18.45
CA PHE A 100 -10.44 1.08 17.88
C PHE A 100 -9.95 0.13 18.97
N GLY A 101 -10.69 -0.97 19.20
CA GLY A 101 -10.31 -1.98 20.18
C GLY A 101 -9.11 -2.82 19.74
N VAL A 102 -8.85 -2.90 18.44
CA VAL A 102 -7.74 -3.67 17.87
C VAL A 102 -7.04 -2.83 16.81
N VAL A 103 -5.73 -2.69 16.95
CA VAL A 103 -4.88 -1.99 15.98
C VAL A 103 -3.75 -2.94 15.57
N HIS A 104 -3.66 -3.22 14.28
CA HIS A 104 -2.61 -4.03 13.69
C HIS A 104 -1.70 -3.17 12.79
N HIS A 105 -0.40 -3.37 12.93
CA HIS A 105 0.58 -2.85 11.97
C HIS A 105 0.89 -3.96 10.96
N LEU A 106 0.65 -3.67 9.68
CA LEU A 106 0.92 -4.62 8.61
C LEU A 106 2.36 -4.45 8.13
N GLU A 107 3.12 -5.52 8.17
CA GLU A 107 4.48 -5.57 7.66
C GLU A 107 4.51 -5.92 6.17
N PHE A 108 5.64 -5.65 5.54
CA PHE A 108 5.89 -6.14 4.20
C PHE A 108 6.07 -7.67 4.23
N TYR A 109 5.57 -8.32 3.19
CA TYR A 109 5.77 -9.75 3.00
C TYR A 109 7.25 -10.08 2.72
N THR A 110 7.68 -11.22 3.21
CA THR A 110 8.97 -11.81 2.86
C THR A 110 8.96 -12.30 1.41
N VAL A 111 10.14 -12.55 0.85
CA VAL A 111 10.27 -13.07 -0.51
C VAL A 111 9.60 -14.44 -0.64
N GLU A 112 9.71 -15.32 0.36
CA GLU A 112 9.09 -16.65 0.35
C GLU A 112 7.57 -16.59 0.40
N GLU A 113 7.01 -15.70 1.21
CA GLU A 113 5.57 -15.48 1.26
C GLU A 113 5.04 -14.93 -0.08
N LEU A 114 5.75 -13.98 -0.69
CA LEU A 114 5.37 -13.46 -2.01
C LEU A 114 5.52 -14.51 -3.11
N LYS A 115 6.54 -15.36 -3.06
CA LYS A 115 6.69 -16.50 -3.98
C LYS A 115 5.47 -17.40 -3.90
N THR A 116 5.03 -17.75 -2.69
CA THR A 116 3.82 -18.56 -2.46
C THR A 116 2.58 -17.89 -3.06
N ILE A 117 2.41 -16.59 -2.85
CA ILE A 117 1.31 -15.80 -3.40
C ILE A 117 1.35 -15.79 -4.93
N ILE A 118 2.54 -15.63 -5.54
CA ILE A 118 2.71 -15.63 -7.00
C ILE A 118 2.35 -16.99 -7.58
N LEU A 119 2.82 -18.09 -7.01
CA LEU A 119 2.49 -19.45 -7.45
C LEU A 119 0.98 -19.71 -7.41
N HIS A 120 0.32 -19.33 -6.31
CA HIS A 120 -1.13 -19.47 -6.17
C HIS A 120 -1.89 -18.59 -7.18
N SER A 121 -1.44 -17.35 -7.38
CA SER A 121 -2.04 -16.43 -8.35
C SER A 121 -1.83 -16.91 -9.79
N ALA A 122 -0.67 -17.49 -10.11
CA ALA A 122 -0.39 -18.07 -11.42
C ALA A 122 -1.32 -19.26 -11.72
N LEU A 123 -1.53 -20.14 -10.73
CA LEU A 123 -2.48 -21.24 -10.84
C LEU A 123 -3.90 -20.74 -11.15
N THR A 124 -4.35 -19.71 -10.41
CA THR A 124 -5.67 -19.09 -10.61
C THR A 124 -5.82 -18.45 -11.99
N LEU A 125 -4.73 -17.89 -12.53
CA LEU A 125 -4.69 -17.26 -13.86
C LEU A 125 -4.43 -18.24 -15.01
N GLY A 126 -4.21 -19.52 -14.71
CA GLY A 126 -3.85 -20.54 -15.71
C GLY A 126 -2.48 -20.28 -16.35
N VAL A 127 -1.52 -19.75 -15.59
CA VAL A 127 -0.15 -19.44 -16.05
C VAL A 127 0.81 -20.49 -15.54
N GLU A 128 1.58 -21.07 -16.43
CA GLU A 128 2.67 -21.98 -16.07
C GLU A 128 3.90 -21.18 -15.64
N ILE A 129 4.34 -21.38 -14.40
CA ILE A 129 5.50 -20.72 -13.82
C ILE A 129 6.30 -21.72 -12.97
N ASP A 130 7.60 -21.70 -13.06
CA ASP A 130 8.47 -22.48 -12.17
C ASP A 130 8.80 -21.73 -10.87
N GLU A 131 9.33 -22.45 -9.89
CA GLU A 131 9.67 -21.89 -8.57
C GLU A 131 10.73 -20.80 -8.63
N GLU A 132 11.70 -20.93 -9.54
CA GLU A 132 12.77 -19.94 -9.68
C GLU A 132 12.26 -18.65 -10.33
N GLY A 133 11.34 -18.76 -11.31
CA GLY A 133 10.66 -17.61 -11.91
C GLY A 133 9.78 -16.89 -10.90
N ALA A 134 9.03 -17.65 -10.09
CA ALA A 134 8.23 -17.09 -9.02
C ALA A 134 9.09 -16.40 -7.95
N TYR A 135 10.23 -16.99 -7.57
CA TYR A 135 11.18 -16.38 -6.64
C TYR A 135 11.79 -15.09 -7.21
N GLU A 136 12.21 -15.09 -8.48
CA GLU A 136 12.78 -13.92 -9.14
C GLU A 136 11.79 -12.75 -9.17
N MET A 137 10.51 -13.03 -9.42
CA MET A 137 9.45 -12.04 -9.36
C MET A 137 9.17 -11.57 -7.94
N ALA A 138 9.15 -12.49 -6.97
CA ALA A 138 8.89 -12.18 -5.56
C ALA A 138 9.92 -11.19 -4.99
N ARG A 139 11.22 -11.43 -5.23
CA ARG A 139 12.28 -10.56 -4.72
C ARG A 139 12.27 -9.15 -5.32
N ARG A 140 11.71 -8.97 -6.54
CA ARG A 140 11.54 -7.66 -7.18
C ARG A 140 10.18 -7.02 -6.90
N SER A 141 9.33 -7.66 -6.08
CA SER A 141 7.96 -7.19 -5.80
C SER A 141 7.82 -6.28 -4.57
N ARG A 142 8.92 -5.78 -4.04
CA ARG A 142 8.96 -4.76 -2.96
C ARG A 142 8.17 -5.14 -1.70
N GLY A 143 8.03 -6.41 -1.39
CA GLY A 143 7.30 -6.88 -0.21
C GLY A 143 5.78 -6.73 -0.30
N THR A 144 5.19 -6.47 -1.49
CA THR A 144 3.76 -6.20 -1.61
C THR A 144 3.05 -7.13 -2.60
N PRO A 145 1.97 -7.85 -2.18
CA PRO A 145 1.20 -8.73 -3.06
C PRO A 145 0.58 -8.02 -4.27
N ARG A 146 0.19 -6.74 -4.09
CA ARG A 146 -0.37 -5.93 -5.19
C ARG A 146 0.63 -5.78 -6.34
N LEU A 147 1.90 -5.46 -6.01
CA LEU A 147 2.95 -5.33 -7.02
C LEU A 147 3.31 -6.69 -7.60
N ALA A 148 3.45 -7.74 -6.77
CA ALA A 148 3.71 -9.09 -7.23
C ALA A 148 2.69 -9.56 -8.27
N ASN A 149 1.40 -9.39 -7.99
CA ASN A 149 0.32 -9.75 -8.92
C ASN A 149 0.29 -8.86 -10.19
N ARG A 150 0.64 -7.58 -10.07
CA ARG A 150 0.77 -6.69 -11.23
C ARG A 150 1.91 -7.13 -12.14
N LEU A 151 3.07 -7.44 -11.56
CA LEU A 151 4.23 -7.95 -12.31
C LEU A 151 3.93 -9.31 -12.94
N LEU A 152 3.26 -10.23 -12.22
CA LEU A 152 2.87 -11.53 -12.76
C LEU A 152 2.04 -11.40 -14.04
N LYS A 153 1.05 -10.52 -14.05
CA LYS A 153 0.24 -10.26 -15.25
C LYS A 153 1.08 -9.73 -16.42
N ARG A 154 2.01 -8.82 -16.15
CA ARG A 154 2.90 -8.27 -17.20
C ARG A 154 3.88 -9.29 -17.74
N VAL A 155 4.49 -10.06 -16.85
CA VAL A 155 5.44 -11.12 -17.24
C VAL A 155 4.71 -12.22 -18.01
N ARG A 156 3.48 -12.60 -17.60
CA ARG A 156 2.63 -13.52 -18.35
C ARG A 156 2.39 -13.04 -19.78
N ASP A 157 1.94 -11.79 -19.93
CA ASP A 157 1.63 -11.22 -21.25
C ASP A 157 2.90 -11.24 -22.14
N PHE A 158 4.05 -10.94 -21.55
CA PHE A 158 5.34 -11.02 -22.24
C PHE A 158 5.70 -12.47 -22.63
N ALA A 159 5.55 -13.42 -21.70
CA ALA A 159 5.84 -14.83 -21.95
C ALA A 159 4.96 -15.41 -23.09
N GLN A 160 3.68 -15.04 -23.13
CA GLN A 160 2.75 -15.46 -24.17
C GLN A 160 3.08 -14.89 -25.56
N VAL A 161 3.63 -13.67 -25.62
CA VAL A 161 3.94 -13.00 -26.89
C VAL A 161 5.31 -13.39 -27.44
N LYS A 162 6.30 -13.59 -26.58
CA LYS A 162 7.71 -13.77 -26.97
C LYS A 162 8.24 -15.20 -26.81
N TYR A 163 7.53 -16.02 -26.02
CA TYR A 163 7.91 -17.41 -25.68
C TYR A 163 6.72 -18.33 -25.80
N ASP A 164 6.80 -19.49 -25.19
CA ASP A 164 5.76 -20.54 -25.18
C ASP A 164 4.66 -20.33 -24.12
N GLY A 165 4.68 -19.22 -23.42
CA GLY A 165 3.73 -18.88 -22.34
C GLY A 165 4.15 -19.33 -20.96
N ARG A 166 5.26 -20.10 -20.84
CA ARG A 166 5.83 -20.52 -19.57
C ARG A 166 6.75 -19.44 -19.01
N ILE A 167 6.68 -19.23 -17.70
CA ILE A 167 7.52 -18.28 -16.98
C ILE A 167 8.63 -19.06 -16.25
N SER A 168 9.84 -19.11 -16.85
CA SER A 168 11.05 -19.53 -16.17
C SER A 168 11.74 -18.33 -15.50
N LYS A 169 12.80 -18.61 -14.73
CA LYS A 169 13.65 -17.56 -14.15
C LYS A 169 14.18 -16.59 -15.20
N GLU A 170 14.66 -17.11 -16.34
CA GLU A 170 15.22 -16.31 -17.43
C GLU A 170 14.15 -15.42 -18.06
N VAL A 171 12.96 -15.96 -18.31
CA VAL A 171 11.81 -15.22 -18.85
C VAL A 171 11.37 -14.15 -17.87
N ALA A 172 11.26 -14.49 -16.58
CA ALA A 172 10.89 -13.54 -15.53
C ALA A 172 11.92 -12.41 -15.43
N SER A 173 13.23 -12.75 -15.36
CA SER A 173 14.30 -11.75 -15.26
C SER A 173 14.31 -10.81 -16.46
N PHE A 174 14.26 -11.36 -17.67
CA PHE A 174 14.27 -10.58 -18.91
C PHE A 174 13.05 -9.65 -19.02
N ALA A 175 11.85 -10.17 -18.70
CA ALA A 175 10.64 -9.36 -18.72
C ALA A 175 10.68 -8.24 -17.68
N LEU A 176 11.18 -8.51 -16.47
CA LEU A 176 11.32 -7.49 -15.41
C LEU A 176 12.35 -6.42 -15.77
N ASP A 177 13.43 -6.79 -16.42
CA ASP A 177 14.45 -5.84 -16.91
C ASP A 177 13.84 -4.93 -18.00
N LEU A 178 13.02 -5.46 -18.92
CA LEU A 178 12.27 -4.65 -19.89
C LEU A 178 11.22 -3.73 -19.24
N LEU A 179 10.68 -4.12 -18.10
CA LEU A 179 9.78 -3.28 -17.29
C LEU A 179 10.55 -2.28 -16.40
N GLU A 180 11.87 -2.22 -16.56
CA GLU A 180 12.77 -1.34 -15.80
C GLU A 180 12.71 -1.56 -14.29
N VAL A 181 12.33 -2.77 -13.85
CA VAL A 181 12.37 -3.19 -12.45
C VAL A 181 13.67 -3.93 -12.21
N ASP A 182 14.58 -3.34 -11.47
CA ASP A 182 15.91 -3.89 -11.26
C ASP A 182 15.95 -5.03 -10.22
N LYS A 183 17.16 -5.52 -9.93
CA LYS A 183 17.37 -6.66 -9.01
C LYS A 183 16.94 -6.39 -7.56
N MET A 184 16.86 -5.14 -7.14
CA MET A 184 16.35 -4.72 -5.84
C MET A 184 14.86 -4.31 -5.90
N GLY A 185 14.20 -4.45 -7.05
CA GLY A 185 12.82 -4.03 -7.24
C GLY A 185 12.65 -2.51 -7.40
N LEU A 186 13.73 -1.77 -7.66
CA LEU A 186 13.64 -0.35 -7.94
C LEU A 186 13.13 -0.13 -9.37
N ASP A 187 12.17 0.77 -9.50
CA ASP A 187 11.71 1.24 -10.80
C ASP A 187 12.47 2.49 -11.26
N GLN A 188 12.08 3.03 -12.41
CA GLN A 188 12.73 4.20 -12.97
C GLN A 188 12.64 5.44 -12.06
N ASN A 189 11.52 5.61 -11.34
CA ASN A 189 11.33 6.75 -10.44
C ASN A 189 12.23 6.63 -9.19
N ASP A 190 12.35 5.44 -8.62
CA ASP A 190 13.26 5.19 -7.50
C ASP A 190 14.70 5.53 -7.89
N ARG A 191 15.14 5.04 -9.05
CA ARG A 191 16.49 5.35 -9.56
C ARG A 191 16.67 6.84 -9.85
N ASN A 192 15.65 7.51 -10.40
CA ASN A 192 15.67 8.95 -10.65
C ASN A 192 15.81 9.75 -9.35
N ILE A 193 15.14 9.33 -8.28
CA ILE A 193 15.28 9.92 -6.94
C ILE A 193 16.73 9.83 -6.48
N LEU A 194 17.31 8.62 -6.47
CA LEU A 194 18.68 8.40 -6.02
C LEU A 194 19.70 9.14 -6.89
N MET A 195 19.56 9.07 -8.21
CA MET A 195 20.44 9.76 -9.16
C MET A 195 20.36 11.28 -9.01
N THR A 196 19.17 11.82 -8.79
CA THR A 196 18.97 13.26 -8.55
C THR A 196 19.63 13.69 -7.23
N MET A 197 19.49 12.91 -6.17
CA MET A 197 20.14 13.18 -4.90
C MET A 197 21.67 13.16 -5.03
N ILE A 198 22.20 12.19 -5.74
CA ILE A 198 23.65 12.08 -5.98
C ILE A 198 24.16 13.22 -6.88
N GLY A 199 23.54 13.39 -8.05
CA GLY A 199 24.05 14.31 -9.07
C GLY A 199 23.80 15.78 -8.78
N LYS A 200 22.64 16.14 -8.19
CA LYS A 200 22.29 17.55 -7.93
C LYS A 200 22.61 17.99 -6.51
N PHE A 201 22.65 17.07 -5.56
CA PHE A 201 22.77 17.40 -4.12
C PHE A 201 23.95 16.69 -3.44
N ALA A 202 24.90 16.15 -4.22
CA ALA A 202 26.08 15.43 -3.72
C ALA A 202 25.76 14.37 -2.65
N GLY A 203 24.66 13.62 -2.86
CA GLY A 203 24.19 12.61 -1.92
C GLY A 203 23.34 13.13 -0.75
N GLY A 204 23.15 14.43 -0.64
CA GLY A 204 22.34 15.06 0.42
C GLY A 204 23.20 15.72 1.51
N PRO A 205 22.57 16.25 2.59
CA PRO A 205 21.14 16.16 2.92
C PRO A 205 20.24 17.07 2.07
N VAL A 206 19.10 16.55 1.62
CA VAL A 206 18.12 17.31 0.85
C VAL A 206 16.72 17.23 1.47
N GLY A 207 16.03 18.37 1.52
CA GLY A 207 14.66 18.45 2.03
C GLY A 207 13.65 17.79 1.07
N LEU A 208 12.51 17.35 1.61
CA LEU A 208 11.47 16.67 0.84
C LEU A 208 10.97 17.51 -0.33
N ASP A 209 10.56 18.75 -0.07
CA ASP A 209 9.99 19.64 -1.09
C ASP A 209 10.99 19.98 -2.18
N THR A 210 12.27 20.15 -1.79
CA THR A 210 13.37 20.40 -2.73
C THR A 210 13.61 19.20 -3.65
N LEU A 211 13.61 17.99 -3.06
CA LEU A 211 13.76 16.75 -3.81
C LEU A 211 12.58 16.52 -4.77
N ALA A 212 11.35 16.67 -4.27
CA ALA A 212 10.12 16.53 -5.04
C ALA A 212 10.10 17.49 -6.25
N ALA A 213 10.41 18.77 -6.01
CA ALA A 213 10.52 19.76 -7.09
C ALA A 213 11.62 19.40 -8.10
N ALA A 214 12.76 18.86 -7.64
CA ALA A 214 13.89 18.51 -8.50
C ALA A 214 13.61 17.33 -9.43
N ILE A 215 12.70 16.42 -9.05
CA ILE A 215 12.28 15.25 -9.86
C ILE A 215 10.94 15.46 -10.55
N GLY A 216 10.24 16.56 -10.28
CA GLY A 216 8.93 16.88 -10.89
C GLY A 216 7.76 16.08 -10.31
N GLU A 217 7.83 15.69 -9.02
CA GLU A 217 6.81 14.92 -8.33
C GLU A 217 6.18 15.70 -7.17
N ASP A 218 5.02 15.25 -6.70
CA ASP A 218 4.41 15.76 -5.47
C ASP A 218 5.17 15.26 -4.24
N ALA A 219 5.38 16.14 -3.26
CA ALA A 219 6.12 15.81 -2.03
C ALA A 219 5.47 14.65 -1.25
N GLY A 220 4.14 14.61 -1.18
CA GLY A 220 3.41 13.52 -0.56
C GLY A 220 3.62 12.19 -1.28
N THR A 221 3.68 12.20 -2.62
CA THR A 221 3.99 11.01 -3.43
C THR A 221 5.41 10.50 -3.13
N VAL A 222 6.39 11.40 -3.04
CA VAL A 222 7.76 11.00 -2.67
C VAL A 222 7.78 10.37 -1.29
N GLU A 223 7.15 11.00 -0.29
CA GLU A 223 7.14 10.55 1.10
C GLU A 223 6.38 9.24 1.32
N ASP A 224 5.24 9.05 0.63
CA ASP A 224 4.32 7.93 0.90
C ASP A 224 4.55 6.72 0.01
N VAL A 225 5.08 6.92 -1.22
CA VAL A 225 5.17 5.85 -2.23
C VAL A 225 6.60 5.39 -2.43
N TYR A 226 7.55 6.31 -2.61
CA TYR A 226 8.93 5.95 -2.96
C TYR A 226 9.84 5.81 -1.74
N GLU A 227 9.86 6.80 -0.88
CA GLU A 227 10.79 6.88 0.25
C GLU A 227 10.71 5.69 1.22
N PRO A 228 9.52 5.15 1.59
CA PRO A 228 9.44 4.05 2.54
C PRO A 228 10.21 2.81 2.11
N TYR A 229 10.18 2.50 0.81
CA TYR A 229 10.93 1.36 0.27
C TYR A 229 12.43 1.63 0.22
N LEU A 230 12.84 2.83 -0.18
CA LEU A 230 14.25 3.23 -0.25
C LEU A 230 14.88 3.26 1.15
N VAL A 231 14.17 3.76 2.17
CA VAL A 231 14.62 3.76 3.57
C VAL A 231 14.70 2.35 4.14
N LYS A 232 13.65 1.53 3.92
CA LYS A 232 13.62 0.13 4.38
C LYS A 232 14.80 -0.68 3.86
N ASN A 233 15.17 -0.47 2.59
CA ASN A 233 16.29 -1.17 1.96
C ASN A 233 17.64 -0.50 2.21
N GLY A 234 17.69 0.51 3.06
CA GLY A 234 18.93 1.18 3.44
C GLY A 234 19.59 1.99 2.33
N LEU A 235 18.83 2.40 1.29
CA LEU A 235 19.35 3.20 0.17
C LEU A 235 19.34 4.70 0.50
N ILE A 236 18.43 5.12 1.38
CA ILE A 236 18.31 6.50 1.88
C ILE A 236 18.20 6.46 3.40
N ASN A 237 18.83 7.42 4.07
CA ASN A 237 18.63 7.70 5.48
C ASN A 237 17.88 9.02 5.67
N ARG A 238 16.93 9.05 6.62
CA ARG A 238 16.31 10.29 7.11
C ARG A 238 17.16 10.88 8.21
N THR A 239 17.52 12.15 8.07
CA THR A 239 18.23 12.93 9.09
C THR A 239 17.45 14.20 9.43
N PRO A 240 17.72 14.86 10.56
CA PRO A 240 17.09 16.15 10.89
C PRO A 240 17.30 17.24 9.82
N LYS A 241 18.35 17.12 9.00
CA LYS A 241 18.66 18.07 7.92
C LYS A 241 18.06 17.68 6.58
N GLY A 242 17.50 16.49 6.45
CA GLY A 242 16.92 15.97 5.19
C GLY A 242 17.34 14.54 4.89
N ARG A 243 17.11 14.12 3.66
CA ARG A 243 17.41 12.78 3.15
C ARG A 243 18.84 12.71 2.65
N VAL A 244 19.53 11.61 2.97
CA VAL A 244 20.91 11.35 2.56
C VAL A 244 20.98 9.98 1.89
N VAL A 245 21.65 9.92 0.76
CA VAL A 245 21.94 8.66 0.05
C VAL A 245 23.00 7.88 0.81
N THR A 246 22.85 6.57 0.89
CA THR A 246 23.81 5.69 1.58
C THR A 246 24.84 5.12 0.62
N GLU A 247 25.93 4.59 1.16
CA GLU A 247 26.96 3.87 0.41
C GLU A 247 26.37 2.70 -0.40
N LEU A 248 25.38 2.01 0.16
CA LEU A 248 24.68 0.90 -0.52
C LEU A 248 24.00 1.38 -1.82
N ALA A 249 23.45 2.58 -1.83
CA ALA A 249 22.81 3.12 -3.04
C ALA A 249 23.85 3.46 -4.13
N TYR A 250 24.99 4.01 -3.76
CA TYR A 250 26.11 4.24 -4.70
C TYR A 250 26.58 2.93 -5.32
N GLN A 251 26.81 1.89 -4.50
CA GLN A 251 27.21 0.56 -4.96
C GLN A 251 26.16 -0.07 -5.88
N HIS A 252 24.87 0.05 -5.52
CA HIS A 252 23.77 -0.48 -6.33
C HIS A 252 23.67 0.18 -7.70
N LEU A 253 23.89 1.50 -7.76
CA LEU A 253 23.86 2.27 -9.02
C LEU A 253 25.19 2.18 -9.81
N GLY A 254 26.21 1.54 -9.26
CA GLY A 254 27.53 1.44 -9.89
C GLY A 254 28.26 2.78 -9.98
N ILE A 255 28.01 3.69 -9.04
CA ILE A 255 28.64 5.01 -8.97
C ILE A 255 29.75 4.98 -7.93
N GLU A 256 30.95 5.41 -8.31
CA GLU A 256 32.06 5.57 -7.36
C GLU A 256 31.76 6.74 -6.41
N HIS A 257 31.77 6.46 -5.12
CA HIS A 257 31.64 7.45 -4.07
C HIS A 257 33.04 7.79 -3.54
N SER A 258 33.60 8.91 -4.01
CA SER A 258 34.83 9.45 -3.43
C SER A 258 34.47 10.12 -2.10
N VAL A 259 34.88 9.51 -0.99
CA VAL A 259 34.77 10.06 0.37
C VAL A 259 35.71 11.26 0.54
#